data_32c855762ec2426c7a9537be1f26c25a
#
_entry.id   32c855762ec2426c7a9537be1f26c25a
#
_cell.length_a   1.000
_cell.length_b   1.000
_cell.length_c   1.000
_cell.angle_alpha   90.00
_cell.angle_beta   90.00
_cell.angle_gamma   90.00
#
_symmetry.space_group_name_H-M   'P 1'
#
loop_
_entity.id
_entity.type
_entity.pdbx_description
1 polymer ?
#
loop_
_entity_poly.entity_id
_entity_poly.type
_entity_poly.pdbx_seq_one_letter_code
_entity_poly.pdbx_strand_id
1 'polypeptide(L)'
;MILLLGANGYVAESFIEYFHENEIDYQALSRADFDYTNFNNIFFYLKNNINTIDAVINCAGYVGKPNVDACELAKGECIKGNVLLPQMVSEICWQLSIKFLHISSGCIYNGYEKEFTEEDEPNFCFNTNNGSFYSGTKALAEELIHKDTSYVCRLRIPFDHIDNPRNYLSKIQNYQKLLNMENSISHRKDFIKACMHLLDNNCSFGIYNITNTGKVDTKQVCDLVSKYLNIKNDFDFFESIEEFYNIGAIAPRSNCLLDNSKLLATGFKIRTTEEALEESLKNWA
;
A
#
# COMPACT_ATOMS: atom_id res chain seq x y z
N MET A 1 10.89 -17.59 -11.28
CA MET A 1 11.42 -16.77 -10.16
C MET A 1 10.78 -15.38 -10.14
N ILE A 2 10.46 -14.85 -8.96
CA ILE A 2 9.95 -13.48 -8.77
C ILE A 2 11.09 -12.56 -8.31
N LEU A 3 11.24 -11.39 -8.91
CA LEU A 3 12.12 -10.33 -8.42
C LEU A 3 11.33 -9.34 -7.56
N LEU A 4 11.69 -9.21 -6.28
CA LEU A 4 11.06 -8.27 -5.33
C LEU A 4 11.99 -7.09 -5.07
N LEU A 5 11.57 -5.88 -5.42
CA LEU A 5 12.29 -4.63 -5.16
C LEU A 5 11.78 -3.97 -3.88
N GLY A 6 12.70 -3.48 -3.05
CA GLY A 6 12.39 -2.85 -1.78
C GLY A 6 12.30 -3.84 -0.61
N ALA A 7 13.17 -4.86 -0.59
CA ALA A 7 13.19 -5.99 0.34
C ALA A 7 13.05 -5.64 1.83
N ASN A 8 13.57 -4.49 2.28
CA ASN A 8 13.52 -4.05 3.68
C ASN A 8 12.25 -3.26 4.04
N GLY A 9 11.23 -3.31 3.18
CA GLY A 9 9.97 -2.59 3.37
C GLY A 9 8.93 -3.41 4.12
N TYR A 10 8.08 -2.75 4.92
CA TYR A 10 7.00 -3.38 5.71
C TYR A 10 6.07 -4.28 4.88
N VAL A 11 5.76 -3.91 3.64
CA VAL A 11 4.95 -4.74 2.74
C VAL A 11 5.78 -5.86 2.12
N ALA A 12 7.05 -5.60 1.80
CA ALA A 12 7.95 -6.59 1.21
C ALA A 12 8.22 -7.77 2.15
N GLU A 13 8.31 -7.51 3.47
CA GLU A 13 8.45 -8.56 4.49
C GLU A 13 7.33 -9.61 4.37
N SER A 14 6.08 -9.19 4.19
CA SER A 14 4.96 -10.14 4.03
C SER A 14 4.98 -10.88 2.69
N PHE A 15 5.54 -10.28 1.61
CA PHE A 15 5.80 -11.04 0.39
C PHE A 15 6.85 -12.13 0.63
N ILE A 16 7.94 -11.79 1.33
CA ILE A 16 9.01 -12.74 1.65
C ILE A 16 8.48 -13.90 2.50
N GLU A 17 7.68 -13.60 3.55
CA GLU A 17 7.00 -14.63 4.35
C GLU A 17 6.13 -15.53 3.46
N TYR A 18 5.30 -14.93 2.61
CA TYR A 18 4.44 -15.69 1.70
C TYR A 18 5.22 -16.57 0.74
N PHE A 19 6.33 -16.08 0.19
CA PHE A 19 7.19 -16.86 -0.71
C PHE A 19 7.81 -18.07 0.01
N HIS A 20 8.27 -17.90 1.24
CA HIS A 20 8.76 -19.00 2.05
C HIS A 20 7.67 -20.01 2.39
N GLU A 21 6.49 -19.57 2.83
CA GLU A 21 5.36 -20.43 3.18
C GLU A 21 4.86 -21.26 1.99
N ASN A 22 5.02 -20.77 0.76
CA ASN A 22 4.51 -21.40 -0.47
C ASN A 22 5.61 -21.94 -1.40
N GLU A 23 6.86 -21.99 -0.95
CA GLU A 23 8.03 -22.51 -1.70
C GLU A 23 8.21 -21.83 -3.07
N ILE A 24 7.90 -20.52 -3.15
CA ILE A 24 8.04 -19.74 -4.37
C ILE A 24 9.49 -19.30 -4.54
N ASP A 25 10.08 -19.54 -5.71
CA ASP A 25 11.41 -19.08 -6.06
C ASP A 25 11.42 -17.57 -6.29
N TYR A 26 12.25 -16.84 -5.52
CA TYR A 26 12.33 -15.39 -5.57
C TYR A 26 13.72 -14.85 -5.27
N GLN A 27 13.96 -13.61 -5.70
CA GLN A 27 15.09 -12.80 -5.25
C GLN A 27 14.58 -11.46 -4.73
N ALA A 28 14.88 -11.14 -3.48
CA ALA A 28 14.50 -9.87 -2.86
C ALA A 28 15.72 -8.95 -2.80
N LEU A 29 15.60 -7.74 -3.36
CA LEU A 29 16.68 -6.77 -3.45
C LEU A 29 16.34 -5.48 -2.69
N SER A 30 17.25 -5.06 -1.81
CA SER A 30 17.27 -3.71 -1.27
C SER A 30 18.20 -2.80 -2.09
N ARG A 31 18.06 -1.48 -1.92
CA ARG A 31 18.99 -0.53 -2.57
C ARG A 31 20.44 -0.62 -2.07
N ALA A 32 20.65 -1.22 -0.91
CA ALA A 32 21.99 -1.46 -0.39
C ALA A 32 22.68 -2.65 -1.08
N ASP A 33 21.88 -3.64 -1.49
CA ASP A 33 22.38 -4.83 -2.18
C ASP A 33 22.61 -4.56 -3.66
N PHE A 34 21.72 -3.79 -4.27
CA PHE A 34 21.73 -3.50 -5.70
C PHE A 34 21.03 -2.17 -6.00
N ASP A 35 21.72 -1.27 -6.68
CA ASP A 35 21.14 0.01 -7.09
C ASP A 35 20.20 -0.14 -8.29
N TYR A 36 18.99 -0.60 -8.02
CA TYR A 36 17.92 -0.70 -9.00
C TYR A 36 17.27 0.66 -9.33
N THR A 37 17.74 1.77 -8.77
CA THR A 37 17.28 3.12 -9.14
C THR A 37 18.01 3.64 -10.38
N ASN A 38 19.10 3.00 -10.78
CA ASN A 38 19.81 3.28 -12.01
C ASN A 38 19.23 2.45 -13.17
N PHE A 39 18.81 3.12 -14.25
CA PHE A 39 18.21 2.48 -15.41
C PHE A 39 19.08 1.35 -16.00
N ASN A 40 20.36 1.62 -16.23
CA ASN A 40 21.24 0.63 -16.84
C ASN A 40 21.40 -0.61 -15.96
N ASN A 41 21.54 -0.41 -14.64
CA ASN A 41 21.68 -1.52 -13.72
C ASN A 41 20.50 -2.47 -13.80
N ILE A 42 19.28 -1.94 -13.59
CA ILE A 42 18.08 -2.79 -13.58
C ILE A 42 17.75 -3.34 -14.97
N PHE A 43 17.96 -2.57 -16.05
CA PHE A 43 17.75 -3.04 -17.42
C PHE A 43 18.64 -4.23 -17.76
N PHE A 44 19.95 -4.12 -17.54
CA PHE A 44 20.88 -5.22 -17.83
C PHE A 44 20.68 -6.41 -16.89
N TYR A 45 20.34 -6.15 -15.63
CA TYR A 45 20.00 -7.22 -14.70
C TYR A 45 18.80 -8.05 -15.20
N LEU A 46 17.67 -7.40 -15.54
CA LEU A 46 16.49 -8.08 -16.06
C LEU A 46 16.75 -8.75 -17.41
N LYS A 47 17.44 -8.07 -18.32
CA LYS A 47 17.79 -8.61 -19.64
C LYS A 47 18.65 -9.87 -19.53
N ASN A 48 19.63 -9.90 -18.66
CA ASN A 48 20.52 -11.05 -18.48
C ASN A 48 19.83 -12.23 -17.80
N ASN A 49 18.74 -11.98 -17.07
CA ASN A 49 17.94 -12.98 -16.34
C ASN A 49 16.55 -13.21 -16.94
N ILE A 50 16.32 -12.80 -18.20
CA ILE A 50 14.99 -12.79 -18.84
C ILE A 50 14.35 -14.18 -18.91
N ASN A 51 15.11 -15.25 -18.97
CA ASN A 51 14.61 -16.62 -19.03
C ASN A 51 14.29 -17.21 -17.64
N THR A 52 14.58 -16.47 -16.55
CA THR A 52 14.39 -16.94 -15.17
C THR A 52 13.44 -16.05 -14.37
N ILE A 53 13.32 -14.77 -14.74
CA ILE A 53 12.42 -13.83 -14.05
C ILE A 53 11.06 -13.79 -14.75
N ASP A 54 10.03 -14.27 -14.08
CA ASP A 54 8.65 -14.29 -14.58
C ASP A 54 7.90 -13.00 -14.27
N ALA A 55 8.23 -12.36 -13.15
CA ALA A 55 7.59 -11.12 -12.69
C ALA A 55 8.52 -10.27 -11.83
N VAL A 56 8.32 -8.96 -11.90
CA VAL A 56 8.93 -7.97 -10.98
C VAL A 56 7.84 -7.40 -10.09
N ILE A 57 8.02 -7.47 -8.76
CA ILE A 57 7.14 -6.84 -7.78
C ILE A 57 7.87 -5.63 -7.18
N ASN A 58 7.31 -4.44 -7.32
CA ASN A 58 7.88 -3.22 -6.76
C ASN A 58 7.18 -2.81 -5.48
N CYS A 59 7.80 -3.11 -4.35
CA CYS A 59 7.44 -2.62 -3.01
C CYS A 59 8.27 -1.38 -2.61
N ALA A 60 9.22 -0.97 -3.42
CA ALA A 60 10.03 0.20 -3.14
C ALA A 60 9.22 1.48 -3.34
N GLY A 61 9.39 2.42 -2.43
CA GLY A 61 8.75 3.72 -2.45
C GLY A 61 9.26 4.60 -1.30
N TYR A 62 8.80 5.84 -1.25
CA TYR A 62 9.11 6.79 -0.20
C TYR A 62 7.82 7.24 0.50
N VAL A 63 7.68 6.90 1.76
CA VAL A 63 6.49 7.25 2.58
C VAL A 63 6.82 8.24 3.71
N GLY A 64 8.07 8.75 3.75
CA GLY A 64 8.57 9.60 4.83
C GLY A 64 8.87 8.83 6.12
N LYS A 65 9.55 9.52 7.04
CA LYS A 65 9.79 9.07 8.42
C LYS A 65 9.63 10.27 9.35
N PRO A 66 8.82 10.18 10.41
CA PRO A 66 8.08 9.01 10.90
C PRO A 66 6.81 8.68 10.08
N ASN A 67 6.28 9.61 9.31
CA ASN A 67 5.04 9.46 8.54
C ASN A 67 5.06 10.33 7.26
N VAL A 68 3.92 10.45 6.57
CA VAL A 68 3.78 11.17 5.29
C VAL A 68 4.05 12.68 5.37
N ASP A 69 4.06 13.28 6.57
CA ASP A 69 4.41 14.70 6.73
C ASP A 69 5.83 15.00 6.23
N ALA A 70 6.75 14.04 6.37
CA ALA A 70 8.11 14.17 5.84
C ALA A 70 8.15 14.24 4.31
N CYS A 71 7.13 13.80 3.60
CA CYS A 71 7.04 13.94 2.14
C CYS A 71 6.89 15.40 1.70
N GLU A 72 6.26 16.23 2.52
CA GLU A 72 6.14 17.66 2.26
C GLU A 72 7.51 18.39 2.31
N LEU A 73 8.43 17.84 3.10
CA LEU A 73 9.78 18.40 3.30
C LEU A 73 10.82 17.77 2.36
N ALA A 74 10.63 16.53 1.94
CA ALA A 74 11.56 15.75 1.12
C ALA A 74 10.97 15.42 -0.27
N LYS A 75 10.43 16.43 -0.95
CA LYS A 75 9.70 16.29 -2.23
C LYS A 75 10.51 15.60 -3.31
N GLY A 76 11.80 15.89 -3.42
CA GLY A 76 12.70 15.25 -4.38
C GLY A 76 12.82 13.74 -4.17
N GLU A 77 12.98 13.28 -2.94
CA GLU A 77 13.04 11.84 -2.61
C GLU A 77 11.69 11.16 -2.84
N CYS A 78 10.59 11.87 -2.56
CA CYS A 78 9.26 11.38 -2.82
C CYS A 78 9.01 11.16 -4.34
N ILE A 79 9.39 12.12 -5.19
CA ILE A 79 9.32 11.98 -6.66
C ILE A 79 10.20 10.82 -7.14
N LYS A 80 11.46 10.76 -6.70
CA LYS A 80 12.37 9.68 -7.12
C LYS A 80 11.82 8.29 -6.79
N GLY A 81 11.36 8.10 -5.54
CA GLY A 81 10.90 6.81 -5.06
C GLY A 81 9.51 6.40 -5.53
N ASN A 82 8.59 7.36 -5.63
CA ASN A 82 7.19 7.04 -5.90
C ASN A 82 6.76 7.25 -7.35
N VAL A 83 7.50 8.03 -8.14
CA VAL A 83 7.16 8.33 -9.54
C VAL A 83 8.21 7.77 -10.49
N LEU A 84 9.45 8.25 -10.40
CA LEU A 84 10.48 7.89 -11.38
C LEU A 84 10.87 6.42 -11.33
N LEU A 85 10.99 5.84 -10.13
CA LEU A 85 11.35 4.44 -9.98
C LEU A 85 10.27 3.50 -10.55
N PRO A 86 8.99 3.56 -10.15
CA PRO A 86 8.00 2.65 -10.69
C PRO A 86 7.74 2.86 -12.19
N GLN A 87 7.78 4.09 -12.69
CA GLN A 87 7.69 4.38 -14.12
C GLN A 87 8.84 3.72 -14.91
N MET A 88 10.07 3.90 -14.45
CA MET A 88 11.26 3.31 -15.08
C MET A 88 11.21 1.78 -15.09
N VAL A 89 10.84 1.15 -13.96
CA VAL A 89 10.76 -0.32 -13.88
C VAL A 89 9.62 -0.84 -14.76
N SER A 90 8.47 -0.17 -14.79
CA SER A 90 7.35 -0.50 -15.68
C SER A 90 7.76 -0.46 -17.17
N GLU A 91 8.47 0.60 -17.57
CA GLU A 91 9.00 0.76 -18.93
C GLU A 91 9.94 -0.41 -19.31
N ILE A 92 10.88 -0.75 -18.43
CA ILE A 92 11.83 -1.85 -18.67
C ILE A 92 11.09 -3.19 -18.76
N CYS A 93 10.15 -3.45 -17.86
CA CYS A 93 9.36 -4.67 -17.86
C CYS A 93 8.53 -4.80 -19.12
N TRP A 94 7.91 -3.70 -19.57
CA TRP A 94 7.18 -3.65 -20.85
C TRP A 94 8.08 -3.98 -22.04
N GLN A 95 9.27 -3.37 -22.16
CA GLN A 95 10.23 -3.63 -23.23
C GLN A 95 10.72 -5.08 -23.25
N LEU A 96 10.86 -5.70 -22.08
CA LEU A 96 11.34 -7.07 -21.92
C LEU A 96 10.22 -8.13 -21.85
N SER A 97 8.96 -7.71 -21.94
CA SER A 97 7.78 -8.60 -21.79
C SER A 97 7.75 -9.37 -20.46
N ILE A 98 8.23 -8.76 -19.37
CA ILE A 98 8.18 -9.28 -18.01
C ILE A 98 6.94 -8.71 -17.32
N LYS A 99 6.18 -9.53 -16.57
CA LYS A 99 5.05 -9.04 -15.78
C LYS A 99 5.53 -8.07 -14.71
N PHE A 100 4.81 -6.97 -14.52
CA PHE A 100 5.11 -5.99 -13.49
C PHE A 100 3.93 -5.84 -12.52
N LEU A 101 4.22 -5.83 -11.22
CA LEU A 101 3.25 -5.54 -10.17
C LEU A 101 3.79 -4.40 -9.30
N HIS A 102 3.04 -3.30 -9.23
CA HIS A 102 3.40 -2.13 -8.43
C HIS A 102 2.46 -1.94 -7.24
N ILE A 103 3.05 -1.74 -6.05
CA ILE A 103 2.28 -1.39 -4.85
C ILE A 103 1.99 0.10 -4.86
N SER A 104 0.75 0.43 -5.21
CA SER A 104 0.22 1.79 -5.15
C SER A 104 -0.52 2.06 -3.83
N SER A 105 -1.33 3.10 -3.77
CA SER A 105 -2.02 3.51 -2.55
C SER A 105 -3.40 4.08 -2.84
N GLY A 106 -4.40 3.70 -2.06
CA GLY A 106 -5.72 4.34 -2.06
C GLY A 106 -5.75 5.75 -1.47
N CYS A 107 -4.60 6.29 -1.01
CA CYS A 107 -4.51 7.66 -0.50
C CYS A 107 -4.67 8.75 -1.58
N ILE A 108 -5.06 8.41 -2.79
CA ILE A 108 -5.34 9.32 -3.91
C ILE A 108 -6.79 9.76 -3.96
N TYR A 109 -7.61 9.26 -3.04
CA TYR A 109 -9.02 9.64 -2.87
C TYR A 109 -9.29 10.23 -1.50
N ASN A 110 -10.32 11.11 -1.43
CA ASN A 110 -10.84 11.66 -0.19
C ASN A 110 -12.34 11.95 -0.34
N GLY A 111 -13.12 11.69 0.71
CA GLY A 111 -14.57 11.88 0.74
C GLY A 111 -15.35 10.58 0.85
N TYR A 112 -16.68 10.73 1.07
CA TYR A 112 -17.60 9.61 1.35
C TYR A 112 -18.85 9.67 0.48
N GLU A 113 -18.84 10.44 -0.58
CA GLU A 113 -19.94 10.54 -1.55
C GLU A 113 -20.23 9.22 -2.26
N LYS A 114 -19.22 8.35 -2.29
CA LYS A 114 -19.29 6.97 -2.81
C LYS A 114 -18.13 6.14 -2.30
N GLU A 115 -18.16 4.84 -2.56
CA GLU A 115 -16.98 3.99 -2.55
C GLU A 115 -16.24 4.13 -3.90
N PHE A 116 -14.95 4.49 -3.87
CA PHE A 116 -14.18 4.76 -5.09
C PHE A 116 -13.75 3.46 -5.77
N THR A 117 -14.06 3.35 -7.05
CA THR A 117 -13.65 2.26 -7.94
C THR A 117 -12.30 2.54 -8.59
N GLU A 118 -11.80 1.59 -9.36
CA GLU A 118 -10.56 1.75 -10.14
C GLU A 118 -10.73 2.70 -11.34
N GLU A 119 -11.98 2.93 -11.78
CA GLU A 119 -12.32 3.80 -12.92
C GLU A 119 -12.51 5.27 -12.51
N ASP A 120 -12.53 5.54 -11.21
CA ASP A 120 -12.68 6.90 -10.72
C ASP A 120 -11.38 7.69 -10.83
N GLU A 121 -11.49 8.94 -11.29
CA GLU A 121 -10.36 9.86 -11.31
C GLU A 121 -9.92 10.22 -9.88
N PRO A 122 -8.61 10.23 -9.58
CA PRO A 122 -8.11 10.66 -8.29
C PRO A 122 -8.56 12.07 -7.93
N ASN A 123 -9.23 12.23 -6.79
CA ASN A 123 -9.73 13.50 -6.31
C ASN A 123 -8.93 14.09 -5.13
N PHE A 124 -7.77 13.47 -4.81
CA PHE A 124 -6.87 13.88 -3.74
C PHE A 124 -5.41 13.75 -4.19
N CYS A 125 -5.01 14.63 -5.11
CA CYS A 125 -3.76 14.56 -5.85
C CYS A 125 -3.26 15.93 -6.29
N PHE A 126 -2.25 15.99 -7.16
CA PHE A 126 -1.73 17.26 -7.68
C PHE A 126 -2.75 18.03 -8.53
N ASN A 127 -3.54 17.32 -9.34
CA ASN A 127 -4.52 17.93 -10.23
C ASN A 127 -5.63 18.67 -9.48
N THR A 128 -5.97 18.21 -8.28
CA THR A 128 -7.01 18.79 -7.44
C THR A 128 -6.47 19.76 -6.39
N ASN A 129 -5.14 19.82 -6.23
CA ASN A 129 -4.42 20.72 -5.31
C ASN A 129 -4.92 20.70 -3.85
N ASN A 130 -5.46 19.56 -3.40
CA ASN A 130 -5.96 19.37 -2.04
C ASN A 130 -5.28 18.19 -1.32
N GLY A 131 -4.53 17.37 -2.07
CA GLY A 131 -3.85 16.19 -1.56
C GLY A 131 -2.50 16.48 -0.92
N SER A 132 -1.99 15.52 -0.15
CA SER A 132 -0.60 15.52 0.29
C SER A 132 0.35 15.34 -0.90
N PHE A 133 1.60 15.75 -0.73
CA PHE A 133 2.62 15.52 -1.75
C PHE A 133 2.79 14.01 -2.04
N TYR A 134 2.69 13.18 -0.99
CA TYR A 134 2.66 11.72 -1.14
C TYR A 134 1.52 11.25 -2.05
N SER A 135 0.29 11.70 -1.78
CA SER A 135 -0.89 11.32 -2.58
C SER A 135 -0.74 11.74 -4.04
N GLY A 136 -0.25 12.96 -4.28
CA GLY A 136 0.04 13.45 -5.62
C GLY A 136 1.07 12.59 -6.36
N THR A 137 2.14 12.15 -5.67
CA THR A 137 3.16 11.28 -6.30
C THR A 137 2.61 9.89 -6.60
N LYS A 138 1.73 9.33 -5.76
CA LYS A 138 1.11 8.02 -6.03
C LYS A 138 0.13 8.07 -7.19
N ALA A 139 -0.70 9.11 -7.29
CA ALA A 139 -1.59 9.31 -8.43
C ALA A 139 -0.80 9.48 -9.75
N LEU A 140 0.23 10.34 -9.75
CA LEU A 140 1.08 10.55 -10.93
C LEU A 140 1.80 9.27 -11.37
N ALA A 141 2.25 8.43 -10.45
CA ALA A 141 2.85 7.14 -10.79
C ALA A 141 1.87 6.22 -11.53
N GLU A 142 0.61 6.17 -11.09
CA GLU A 142 -0.42 5.36 -11.77
C GLU A 142 -0.74 5.85 -13.19
N GLU A 143 -0.56 7.14 -13.48
CA GLU A 143 -0.70 7.68 -14.84
C GLU A 143 0.44 7.24 -15.76
N LEU A 144 1.65 7.08 -15.22
CA LEU A 144 2.87 6.81 -15.98
C LEU A 144 3.23 5.32 -16.14
N ILE A 145 2.61 4.43 -15.38
CA ILE A 145 2.82 2.99 -15.48
C ILE A 145 2.05 2.42 -16.68
N HIS A 146 2.64 1.47 -17.40
CA HIS A 146 1.99 0.72 -18.51
C HIS A 146 0.89 -0.20 -17.95
N LYS A 147 -0.32 0.32 -17.76
CA LYS A 147 -1.44 -0.41 -17.15
C LYS A 147 -1.88 -1.63 -17.94
N ASP A 148 -1.69 -1.63 -19.26
CA ASP A 148 -2.07 -2.75 -20.12
C ASP A 148 -1.15 -3.98 -19.99
N THR A 149 -0.03 -3.85 -19.27
CA THR A 149 0.95 -4.91 -19.05
C THR A 149 1.38 -5.02 -17.57
N SER A 150 0.72 -4.30 -16.70
CA SER A 150 1.08 -4.23 -15.27
C SER A 150 -0.13 -4.37 -14.37
N TYR A 151 0.09 -4.90 -13.16
CA TYR A 151 -0.85 -4.82 -12.05
C TYR A 151 -0.47 -3.64 -11.16
N VAL A 152 -1.40 -2.72 -10.92
CA VAL A 152 -1.24 -1.61 -9.99
C VAL A 152 -2.15 -1.86 -8.80
N CYS A 153 -1.56 -2.29 -7.69
CA CYS A 153 -2.27 -2.75 -6.51
C CYS A 153 -2.36 -1.65 -5.46
N ARG A 154 -3.53 -1.05 -5.27
CA ARG A 154 -3.77 0.00 -4.27
C ARG A 154 -3.93 -0.61 -2.89
N LEU A 155 -2.94 -0.35 -2.03
CA LEU A 155 -2.93 -0.68 -0.61
C LEU A 155 -3.54 0.48 0.20
N ARG A 156 -4.28 0.18 1.27
CA ARG A 156 -4.85 1.21 2.13
C ARG A 156 -4.64 0.89 3.60
N ILE A 157 -4.02 1.81 4.35
CA ILE A 157 -3.85 1.73 5.81
C ILE A 157 -3.50 0.30 6.26
N PRO A 158 -2.29 -0.20 5.96
CA PRO A 158 -1.94 -1.61 6.20
C PRO A 158 -1.84 -1.95 7.68
N PHE A 159 -2.33 -3.13 8.02
CA PHE A 159 -2.28 -3.70 9.37
C PHE A 159 -2.08 -5.21 9.36
N ASP A 160 -1.66 -5.76 10.47
CA ASP A 160 -1.60 -7.19 10.78
C ASP A 160 -1.46 -7.41 12.29
N HIS A 161 -1.06 -8.62 12.70
CA HIS A 161 -0.91 -9.03 14.10
C HIS A 161 0.46 -8.72 14.73
N ILE A 162 1.41 -8.15 13.97
CA ILE A 162 2.79 -7.91 14.45
C ILE A 162 2.94 -6.45 14.87
N ASP A 163 3.47 -6.21 16.10
CA ASP A 163 3.80 -4.85 16.52
C ASP A 163 4.92 -4.27 15.64
N ASN A 164 4.58 -3.21 14.93
CA ASN A 164 5.50 -2.54 14.01
C ASN A 164 5.11 -1.05 13.89
N PRO A 165 6.07 -0.11 13.90
CA PRO A 165 5.78 1.33 13.77
C PRO A 165 5.02 1.72 12.49
N ARG A 166 4.94 0.83 11.49
CA ARG A 166 4.16 1.03 10.26
C ARG A 166 2.79 0.39 10.29
N ASN A 167 2.54 -0.50 11.25
CA ASN A 167 1.25 -1.15 11.45
C ASN A 167 0.22 -0.14 11.99
N TYR A 168 -0.97 -0.10 11.39
CA TYR A 168 -2.06 0.78 11.83
C TYR A 168 -2.48 0.51 13.28
N LEU A 169 -2.55 -0.75 13.69
CA LEU A 169 -2.90 -1.14 15.05
C LEU A 169 -1.85 -0.67 16.07
N SER A 170 -0.55 -0.75 15.75
CA SER A 170 0.51 -0.19 16.59
C SER A 170 0.42 1.32 16.70
N LYS A 171 0.12 2.02 15.59
CA LYS A 171 -0.03 3.48 15.61
C LYS A 171 -1.17 3.95 16.47
N ILE A 172 -2.32 3.27 16.43
CA ILE A 172 -3.47 3.58 17.32
C ILE A 172 -3.07 3.48 18.78
N GLN A 173 -2.31 2.45 19.16
CA GLN A 173 -1.88 2.25 20.53
C GLN A 173 -0.84 3.28 21.01
N ASN A 174 -0.11 3.89 20.11
CA ASN A 174 1.02 4.78 20.41
C ASN A 174 0.71 6.28 20.22
N TYR A 175 -0.36 6.66 19.51
CA TYR A 175 -0.71 8.06 19.33
C TYR A 175 -1.39 8.63 20.59
N GLN A 176 -0.99 9.84 20.97
CA GLN A 176 -1.59 10.55 22.11
C GLN A 176 -3.04 10.97 21.85
N LYS A 177 -3.34 11.33 20.60
CA LYS A 177 -4.65 11.79 20.18
C LYS A 177 -4.98 11.27 18.78
N LEU A 178 -6.18 10.82 18.56
CA LEU A 178 -6.63 10.14 17.33
C LEU A 178 -7.69 10.96 16.61
N LEU A 179 -7.69 10.89 15.28
CA LEU A 179 -8.77 11.44 14.45
C LEU A 179 -9.75 10.30 14.13
N ASN A 180 -11.03 10.48 14.47
CA ASN A 180 -12.05 9.51 14.15
C ASN A 180 -12.58 9.70 12.72
N MET A 181 -12.16 8.84 11.81
CA MET A 181 -12.57 8.84 10.41
C MET A 181 -12.80 7.42 9.94
N GLU A 182 -13.78 7.24 9.07
CA GLU A 182 -14.11 5.96 8.45
C GLU A 182 -13.18 5.69 7.25
N ASN A 183 -12.70 4.45 7.10
CA ASN A 183 -11.81 4.07 6.02
C ASN A 183 -11.97 2.60 5.62
N SER A 184 -11.71 2.28 4.35
CA SER A 184 -11.29 0.94 3.95
C SER A 184 -9.84 0.72 4.40
N ILE A 185 -9.52 -0.51 4.81
CA ILE A 185 -8.17 -0.88 5.28
C ILE A 185 -7.73 -2.22 4.68
N SER A 186 -6.43 -2.48 4.65
CA SER A 186 -5.87 -3.69 4.05
C SER A 186 -5.09 -4.50 5.08
N HIS A 187 -5.53 -5.73 5.36
CA HIS A 187 -4.72 -6.68 6.10
C HIS A 187 -3.55 -7.16 5.24
N ARG A 188 -2.33 -7.05 5.75
CA ARG A 188 -1.10 -7.28 4.98
C ARG A 188 -1.07 -8.64 4.27
N LYS A 189 -1.33 -9.75 4.98
CA LYS A 189 -1.33 -11.09 4.39
C LYS A 189 -2.44 -11.27 3.34
N ASP A 190 -3.63 -10.68 3.54
CA ASP A 190 -4.70 -10.75 2.55
C ASP A 190 -4.35 -9.97 1.29
N PHE A 191 -3.72 -8.80 1.45
CA PHE A 191 -3.20 -8.01 0.34
C PHE A 191 -2.19 -8.80 -0.50
N ILE A 192 -1.22 -9.47 0.14
CA ILE A 192 -0.23 -10.29 -0.57
C ILE A 192 -0.88 -11.45 -1.32
N LYS A 193 -1.80 -12.17 -0.67
CA LYS A 193 -2.55 -13.27 -1.31
C LYS A 193 -3.32 -12.78 -2.54
N ALA A 194 -3.93 -11.59 -2.47
CA ALA A 194 -4.62 -11.01 -3.62
C ALA A 194 -3.64 -10.63 -4.75
N CYS A 195 -2.51 -10.01 -4.43
CA CYS A 195 -1.47 -9.71 -5.42
C CYS A 195 -0.97 -10.97 -6.14
N MET A 196 -0.70 -12.03 -5.38
CA MET A 196 -0.25 -13.31 -5.95
C MET A 196 -1.34 -13.98 -6.75
N HIS A 197 -2.60 -13.94 -6.29
CA HIS A 197 -3.73 -14.43 -7.06
C HIS A 197 -3.83 -13.78 -8.45
N LEU A 198 -3.63 -12.46 -8.55
CA LEU A 198 -3.63 -11.76 -9.83
C LEU A 198 -2.53 -12.26 -10.77
N LEU A 199 -1.32 -12.46 -10.23
CA LEU A 199 -0.16 -12.95 -11.00
C LEU A 199 -0.32 -14.41 -11.45
N ASP A 200 -0.72 -15.29 -10.52
CA ASP A 200 -0.77 -16.73 -10.73
C ASP A 200 -1.91 -17.16 -11.67
N ASN A 201 -3.05 -16.46 -11.60
CA ASN A 201 -4.21 -16.74 -12.43
C ASN A 201 -4.23 -15.92 -13.73
N ASN A 202 -3.17 -15.15 -14.02
CA ASN A 202 -3.11 -14.28 -15.19
C ASN A 202 -4.37 -13.42 -15.35
N CYS A 203 -4.84 -12.82 -14.24
CA CYS A 203 -5.98 -11.91 -14.29
C CYS A 203 -5.70 -10.74 -15.25
N SER A 204 -6.72 -10.03 -15.69
CA SER A 204 -6.53 -8.86 -16.56
C SER A 204 -5.61 -7.84 -15.90
N PHE A 205 -4.66 -7.30 -16.63
CA PHE A 205 -3.82 -6.20 -16.15
C PHE A 205 -4.67 -4.97 -15.81
N GLY A 206 -4.08 -4.05 -15.08
CA GLY A 206 -4.71 -2.79 -14.69
C GLY A 206 -4.64 -2.50 -13.20
N ILE A 207 -5.45 -1.55 -12.75
CA ILE A 207 -5.50 -1.12 -11.36
C ILE A 207 -6.46 -2.01 -10.58
N TYR A 208 -6.14 -2.28 -9.31
CA TYR A 208 -6.95 -3.04 -8.37
C TYR A 208 -6.96 -2.38 -6.98
N ASN A 209 -8.13 -2.11 -6.45
CA ASN A 209 -8.32 -1.75 -5.04
C ASN A 209 -8.26 -3.01 -4.18
N ILE A 210 -7.22 -3.17 -3.38
CA ILE A 210 -7.01 -4.37 -2.56
C ILE A 210 -7.18 -4.00 -1.09
N THR A 211 -8.42 -3.95 -0.64
CA THR A 211 -8.82 -3.74 0.75
C THR A 211 -9.65 -4.90 1.24
N ASN A 212 -9.67 -5.15 2.55
CA ASN A 212 -10.65 -6.05 3.14
C ASN A 212 -12.05 -5.50 2.89
N THR A 213 -13.04 -6.40 2.72
CA THR A 213 -14.41 -5.99 2.41
C THR A 213 -15.04 -5.28 3.59
N GLY A 214 -15.66 -4.12 3.33
CA GLY A 214 -16.28 -3.28 4.33
C GLY A 214 -15.41 -2.11 4.76
N LYS A 215 -15.77 -1.50 5.87
CA LYS A 215 -15.20 -0.26 6.39
C LYS A 215 -15.11 -0.30 7.90
N VAL A 216 -14.30 0.60 8.47
CA VAL A 216 -14.17 0.76 9.91
C VAL A 216 -13.81 2.19 10.24
N ASP A 217 -14.32 2.73 11.33
CA ASP A 217 -13.84 3.99 11.90
C ASP A 217 -12.79 3.75 13.01
N THR A 218 -12.07 4.81 13.35
CA THR A 218 -10.98 4.71 14.33
C THR A 218 -11.48 4.31 15.73
N LYS A 219 -12.68 4.75 16.13
CA LYS A 219 -13.27 4.38 17.45
C LYS A 219 -13.57 2.89 17.51
N GLN A 220 -14.17 2.33 16.47
CA GLN A 220 -14.42 0.90 16.37
C GLN A 220 -13.12 0.09 16.50
N VAL A 221 -12.03 0.55 15.87
CA VAL A 221 -10.74 -0.13 16.02
C VAL A 221 -10.21 0.00 17.46
N CYS A 222 -10.33 1.16 18.09
CA CYS A 222 -9.95 1.34 19.51
C CYS A 222 -10.74 0.43 20.46
N ASP A 223 -12.03 0.25 20.20
CA ASP A 223 -12.89 -0.65 20.98
C ASP A 223 -12.42 -2.12 20.85
N LEU A 224 -12.07 -2.55 19.63
CA LEU A 224 -11.51 -3.88 19.38
C LEU A 224 -10.14 -4.05 20.05
N VAL A 225 -9.24 -3.06 19.94
CA VAL A 225 -7.94 -3.05 20.62
C VAL A 225 -8.12 -3.19 22.13
N SER A 226 -9.00 -2.39 22.74
CA SER A 226 -9.28 -2.46 24.18
C SER A 226 -9.83 -3.84 24.59
N LYS A 227 -10.75 -4.39 23.79
CA LYS A 227 -11.39 -5.68 24.04
C LYS A 227 -10.40 -6.85 24.00
N TYR A 228 -9.54 -6.91 22.98
CA TYR A 228 -8.69 -8.07 22.73
C TYR A 228 -7.33 -8.00 23.45
N LEU A 229 -6.78 -6.80 23.61
CA LEU A 229 -5.48 -6.62 24.25
C LEU A 229 -5.59 -6.28 25.74
N ASN A 230 -6.82 -6.21 26.30
CA ASN A 230 -7.07 -5.82 27.69
C ASN A 230 -6.42 -4.48 28.08
N ILE A 231 -6.31 -3.57 27.14
CA ILE A 231 -5.73 -2.23 27.35
C ILE A 231 -6.82 -1.35 27.94
N LYS A 232 -6.62 -0.90 29.18
CA LYS A 232 -7.46 0.11 29.83
C LYS A 232 -6.96 1.51 29.45
N ASN A 233 -6.96 1.85 28.19
CA ASN A 233 -6.62 3.21 27.74
C ASN A 233 -7.90 3.93 27.35
N ASP A 234 -8.12 5.09 27.94
CA ASP A 234 -9.05 6.08 27.40
C ASP A 234 -8.36 6.72 26.20
N PHE A 235 -8.70 6.22 25.00
CA PHE A 235 -8.20 6.83 23.74
C PHE A 235 -8.74 8.26 23.63
N ASP A 236 -7.85 9.24 23.48
CA ASP A 236 -8.22 10.63 23.27
C ASP A 236 -8.45 10.90 21.79
N PHE A 237 -9.47 11.72 21.46
CA PHE A 237 -9.83 12.04 20.10
C PHE A 237 -9.83 13.55 19.88
N PHE A 238 -9.38 13.96 18.68
CA PHE A 238 -9.58 15.33 18.23
C PHE A 238 -11.07 15.66 18.16
N GLU A 239 -11.44 16.84 18.61
CA GLU A 239 -12.84 17.31 18.62
C GLU A 239 -13.32 17.61 17.18
N SER A 240 -12.40 18.06 16.32
CA SER A 240 -12.68 18.37 14.93
C SER A 240 -11.49 18.10 14.00
N ILE A 241 -11.75 18.09 12.70
CA ILE A 241 -10.72 17.98 11.68
C ILE A 241 -9.81 19.24 11.65
N GLU A 242 -10.37 20.39 11.99
CA GLU A 242 -9.63 21.66 12.10
C GLU A 242 -8.62 21.58 13.25
N GLU A 243 -9.01 21.07 14.41
CA GLU A 243 -8.09 20.87 15.52
C GLU A 243 -6.95 19.92 15.12
N PHE A 244 -7.27 18.83 14.44
CA PHE A 244 -6.27 17.88 13.96
C PHE A 244 -5.22 18.56 13.05
N TYR A 245 -5.64 19.37 12.09
CA TYR A 245 -4.70 20.07 11.20
C TYR A 245 -3.94 21.20 11.87
N ASN A 246 -4.48 21.79 12.92
CA ASN A 246 -3.79 22.84 13.65
C ASN A 246 -2.62 22.32 14.50
N ILE A 247 -2.73 21.10 15.04
CA ILE A 247 -1.75 20.57 16.00
C ILE A 247 -1.23 19.16 15.66
N GLY A 248 -1.89 18.41 14.80
CA GLY A 248 -1.63 16.97 14.61
C GLY A 248 -0.98 16.58 13.28
N ALA A 249 -1.09 17.40 12.22
CA ALA A 249 -0.58 17.02 10.91
C ALA A 249 -0.21 18.21 10.03
N ILE A 250 0.90 18.07 9.30
CA ILE A 250 1.34 19.05 8.29
C ILE A 250 0.70 18.72 6.93
N ALA A 251 0.76 17.45 6.52
CA ALA A 251 0.21 16.99 5.26
C ALA A 251 -1.29 16.71 5.38
N PRO A 252 -2.10 17.07 4.37
CA PRO A 252 -3.49 16.63 4.30
C PRO A 252 -3.61 15.10 4.40
N ARG A 253 -4.66 14.61 5.06
CA ARG A 253 -4.94 13.18 5.22
C ARG A 253 -6.10 12.76 4.33
N SER A 254 -5.91 11.69 3.61
CA SER A 254 -6.94 11.02 2.83
C SER A 254 -7.82 10.16 3.73
N ASN A 255 -9.13 10.32 3.63
CA ASN A 255 -10.12 9.46 4.27
C ASN A 255 -11.17 9.10 3.23
N CYS A 256 -11.30 7.82 2.91
CA CYS A 256 -12.19 7.35 1.86
C CYS A 256 -12.51 5.87 1.98
N LEU A 257 -13.51 5.45 1.23
CA LEU A 257 -13.88 4.05 1.04
C LEU A 257 -13.53 3.63 -0.39
N LEU A 258 -12.94 2.45 -0.53
CA LEU A 258 -12.59 1.86 -1.82
C LEU A 258 -13.49 0.66 -2.10
N ASP A 259 -14.07 0.62 -3.29
CA ASP A 259 -14.77 -0.55 -3.81
C ASP A 259 -13.73 -1.58 -4.27
N ASN A 260 -13.86 -2.83 -3.82
CA ASN A 260 -12.99 -3.95 -4.18
C ASN A 260 -13.68 -4.98 -5.10
N SER A 261 -14.82 -4.63 -5.66
CA SER A 261 -15.64 -5.53 -6.50
C SER A 261 -14.88 -6.09 -7.71
N LYS A 262 -13.97 -5.29 -8.29
CA LYS A 262 -13.12 -5.73 -9.39
C LYS A 262 -12.21 -6.89 -8.97
N LEU A 263 -11.62 -6.83 -7.79
CA LEU A 263 -10.84 -7.92 -7.22
C LEU A 263 -11.72 -9.16 -6.98
N LEU A 264 -12.90 -8.99 -6.37
CA LEU A 264 -13.82 -10.08 -6.10
C LEU A 264 -14.30 -10.76 -7.41
N ALA A 265 -14.47 -10.01 -8.49
CA ALA A 265 -14.86 -10.51 -9.80
C ALA A 265 -13.80 -11.43 -10.44
N THR A 266 -12.53 -11.40 -9.96
CA THR A 266 -11.48 -12.37 -10.37
C THR A 266 -11.67 -13.75 -9.74
N GLY A 267 -12.64 -13.91 -8.83
CA GLY A 267 -12.87 -15.12 -8.03
C GLY A 267 -12.07 -15.15 -6.72
N PHE A 268 -11.27 -14.13 -6.43
CA PHE A 268 -10.56 -14.03 -5.15
C PHE A 268 -11.54 -13.75 -4.01
N LYS A 269 -11.37 -14.48 -2.90
CA LYS A 269 -12.16 -14.29 -1.67
C LYS A 269 -11.30 -13.60 -0.64
N ILE A 270 -11.64 -12.37 -0.32
CA ILE A 270 -10.98 -11.60 0.74
C ILE A 270 -11.90 -11.54 1.96
N ARG A 271 -11.32 -11.58 3.14
CA ARG A 271 -12.04 -11.48 4.42
C ARG A 271 -12.67 -10.09 4.59
N THR A 272 -13.67 -10.02 5.45
CA THR A 272 -14.18 -8.73 5.90
C THR A 272 -13.13 -8.00 6.76
N THR A 273 -13.27 -6.69 6.84
CA THR A 273 -12.43 -5.84 7.71
C THR A 273 -12.52 -6.28 9.17
N GLU A 274 -13.72 -6.62 9.65
CA GLU A 274 -13.96 -7.07 11.02
C GLU A 274 -13.24 -8.40 11.31
N GLU A 275 -13.41 -9.41 10.45
CA GLU A 275 -12.73 -10.72 10.59
C GLU A 275 -11.21 -10.56 10.64
N ALA A 276 -10.66 -9.71 9.76
CA ALA A 276 -9.22 -9.49 9.68
C ALA A 276 -8.67 -8.74 10.92
N LEU A 277 -9.41 -7.76 11.45
CA LEU A 277 -9.06 -7.04 12.68
C LEU A 277 -9.11 -7.96 13.90
N GLU A 278 -10.19 -8.73 14.05
CA GLU A 278 -10.33 -9.65 15.19
C GLU A 278 -9.23 -10.70 15.22
N GLU A 279 -8.92 -11.31 14.06
CA GLU A 279 -7.83 -12.30 13.99
C GLU A 279 -6.48 -11.67 14.33
N SER A 280 -6.18 -10.47 13.78
CA SER A 280 -4.94 -9.76 14.06
C SER A 280 -4.77 -9.47 15.55
N LEU A 281 -5.84 -9.02 16.21
CA LEU A 281 -5.79 -8.69 17.65
C LEU A 281 -5.77 -9.93 18.55
N LYS A 282 -6.41 -11.03 18.14
CA LYS A 282 -6.33 -12.33 18.86
C LYS A 282 -4.92 -12.94 18.84
N ASN A 283 -4.15 -12.67 17.78
CA ASN A 283 -2.80 -13.20 17.58
C ASN A 283 -1.72 -12.13 17.73
N TRP A 284 -2.02 -11.00 18.38
CA TRP A 284 -1.11 -9.87 18.52
C TRP A 284 0.21 -10.26 19.20
N ALA A 285 1.35 -9.89 18.57
CA ALA A 285 2.70 -10.24 19.03
C ALA A 285 3.69 -9.08 18.91
#